data_b57fa9f8c191f20f4ccbc5630414082f
#
_entry.id   b57fa9f8c191f20f4ccbc5630414082f
#
_cell.length_a   1.000
_cell.length_b   1.000
_cell.length_c   1.000
_cell.angle_alpha   90.00
_cell.angle_beta   90.00
_cell.angle_gamma   90.00
#
_symmetry.space_group_name_H-M   'P 1'
#
loop_
_entity.id
_entity.type
_entity.pdbx_description
1 polymer ?
#
loop_
_entity_poly.entity_id
_entity_poly.type
_entity_poly.pdbx_seq_one_letter_code
_entity_poly.pdbx_strand_id
1 'polypeptide(L)'
;VAYRRTPAVQARLDAQAGLIVHAATKVLSRGGYGALSMAAVAAEAGVATGTVYKNFDGKSALVRAVFRKVVAREVAAVAEAGSRGTAVERVTAAVETFAGRALKNPNLAFVLLAEPVDAAVDSERLRFRRAFAETFESAVAEGISRGELPPQDPRISAAALVGAIGEVLVGPLADAPHGESVVPELTAFAIRALGVRDDPGALAARLESGVSDADA
;
A
#
# COMPACT_ATOMS: atom_id res chain seq x y z
N VAL A 1 -14.04 17.16 -38.27
CA VAL A 1 -14.63 17.57 -36.98
C VAL A 1 -14.47 16.43 -36.01
N ALA A 2 -13.59 16.54 -35.00
CA ALA A 2 -13.40 15.51 -33.98
C ALA A 2 -14.70 15.41 -33.15
N TYR A 3 -15.32 14.24 -33.16
CA TYR A 3 -16.52 13.94 -32.37
C TYR A 3 -16.18 14.04 -30.88
N ARG A 4 -16.64 15.09 -30.22
CA ARG A 4 -16.45 15.30 -28.77
C ARG A 4 -17.51 14.50 -28.03
N ARG A 5 -17.09 13.47 -27.29
CA ARG A 5 -17.99 12.64 -26.46
C ARG A 5 -18.75 13.51 -25.49
N THR A 6 -20.03 13.23 -25.27
CA THR A 6 -20.81 13.95 -24.25
C THR A 6 -20.37 13.54 -22.84
N PRO A 7 -20.50 14.42 -21.82
CA PRO A 7 -20.16 14.10 -20.43
C PRO A 7 -20.83 12.82 -19.92
N ALA A 8 -22.09 12.57 -20.29
CA ALA A 8 -22.83 11.38 -19.92
C ALA A 8 -22.23 10.09 -20.52
N VAL A 9 -21.79 10.13 -21.78
CA VAL A 9 -21.13 9.00 -22.45
C VAL A 9 -19.78 8.73 -21.79
N GLN A 10 -19.02 9.77 -21.48
CA GLN A 10 -17.74 9.61 -20.79
C GLN A 10 -17.93 9.00 -19.39
N ALA A 11 -18.87 9.50 -18.59
CA ALA A 11 -19.16 8.97 -17.26
C ALA A 11 -19.55 7.46 -17.29
N ARG A 12 -20.31 7.04 -18.31
CA ARG A 12 -20.67 5.64 -18.49
C ARG A 12 -19.44 4.77 -18.82
N LEU A 13 -18.54 5.25 -19.67
CA LEU A 13 -17.29 4.55 -20.01
C LEU A 13 -16.38 4.43 -18.78
N ASP A 14 -16.25 5.50 -18.01
CA ASP A 14 -15.44 5.53 -16.79
C ASP A 14 -16.01 4.56 -15.72
N ALA A 15 -17.33 4.53 -15.55
CA ALA A 15 -18.00 3.56 -14.68
C ALA A 15 -17.74 2.12 -15.11
N GLN A 16 -17.85 1.82 -16.43
CA GLN A 16 -17.57 0.50 -16.98
C GLN A 16 -16.10 0.09 -16.79
N ALA A 17 -15.16 0.99 -17.06
CA ALA A 17 -13.75 0.76 -16.79
C ALA A 17 -13.50 0.51 -15.29
N GLY A 18 -14.17 1.26 -14.41
CA GLY A 18 -14.13 1.08 -12.97
C GLY A 18 -14.59 -0.30 -12.50
N LEU A 19 -15.67 -0.84 -13.08
CA LEU A 19 -16.16 -2.20 -12.80
C LEU A 19 -15.16 -3.27 -13.26
N ILE A 20 -14.58 -3.12 -14.45
CA ILE A 20 -13.57 -4.05 -14.97
C ILE A 20 -12.31 -4.05 -14.09
N VAL A 21 -11.82 -2.88 -13.65
CA VAL A 21 -10.68 -2.78 -12.74
C VAL A 21 -10.99 -3.40 -11.39
N HIS A 22 -12.22 -3.25 -10.88
CA HIS A 22 -12.63 -3.90 -9.64
C HIS A 22 -12.64 -5.43 -9.77
N ALA A 23 -13.18 -5.97 -10.85
CA ALA A 23 -13.18 -7.40 -11.15
C ALA A 23 -11.74 -7.93 -11.29
N ALA A 24 -10.87 -7.22 -12.02
CA ALA A 24 -9.46 -7.58 -12.15
C ALA A 24 -8.74 -7.59 -10.79
N THR A 25 -9.04 -6.64 -9.90
CA THR A 25 -8.51 -6.63 -8.53
C THR A 25 -8.92 -7.89 -7.76
N LYS A 26 -10.17 -8.34 -7.87
CA LYS A 26 -10.63 -9.57 -7.24
C LYS A 26 -9.93 -10.82 -7.80
N VAL A 27 -9.73 -10.89 -9.12
CA VAL A 27 -9.00 -12.01 -9.75
C VAL A 27 -7.56 -12.06 -9.24
N LEU A 28 -6.87 -10.90 -9.21
CA LEU A 28 -5.51 -10.80 -8.67
C LEU A 28 -5.44 -11.20 -7.18
N SER A 29 -6.39 -10.76 -6.37
CA SER A 29 -6.43 -11.10 -4.94
C SER A 29 -6.59 -12.59 -4.66
N ARG A 30 -7.23 -13.34 -5.58
CA ARG A 30 -7.47 -14.78 -5.40
C ARG A 30 -6.36 -15.64 -5.97
N GLY A 31 -5.79 -15.27 -7.09
CA GLY A 31 -4.91 -16.16 -7.85
C GLY A 31 -3.64 -15.51 -8.42
N GLY A 32 -3.29 -14.30 -7.99
CA GLY A 32 -2.10 -13.60 -8.43
C GLY A 32 -2.11 -13.17 -9.89
N TYR A 33 -0.97 -12.71 -10.37
CA TYR A 33 -0.79 -12.25 -11.75
C TYR A 33 -0.97 -13.38 -12.78
N GLY A 34 -0.59 -14.61 -12.41
CA GLY A 34 -0.73 -15.79 -13.27
C GLY A 34 -2.17 -16.11 -13.63
N ALA A 35 -3.09 -15.98 -12.66
CA ALA A 35 -4.52 -16.27 -12.86
C ALA A 35 -5.26 -15.21 -13.68
N LEU A 36 -4.71 -14.00 -13.83
CA LEU A 36 -5.37 -12.91 -14.51
C LEU A 36 -5.30 -13.08 -16.02
N SER A 37 -6.47 -13.25 -16.64
CA SER A 37 -6.68 -13.17 -18.08
C SER A 37 -7.85 -12.24 -18.40
N MET A 38 -7.90 -11.73 -19.64
CA MET A 38 -9.02 -10.88 -20.09
C MET A 38 -10.36 -11.61 -20.00
N ALA A 39 -10.37 -12.93 -20.25
CA ALA A 39 -11.56 -13.77 -20.14
C ALA A 39 -11.99 -13.97 -18.66
N ALA A 40 -11.04 -14.23 -17.76
CA ALA A 40 -11.33 -14.38 -16.32
C ALA A 40 -11.90 -13.07 -15.73
N VAL A 41 -11.34 -11.92 -16.14
CA VAL A 41 -11.86 -10.61 -15.72
C VAL A 41 -13.23 -10.31 -16.30
N ALA A 42 -13.49 -10.68 -17.56
CA ALA A 42 -14.80 -10.54 -18.18
C ALA A 42 -15.87 -11.34 -17.44
N ALA A 43 -15.56 -12.59 -17.10
CA ALA A 43 -16.44 -13.46 -16.32
C ALA A 43 -16.73 -12.88 -14.93
N GLU A 44 -15.69 -12.43 -14.20
CA GLU A 44 -15.84 -11.80 -12.87
C GLU A 44 -16.64 -10.49 -12.94
N ALA A 45 -16.48 -9.70 -14.02
CA ALA A 45 -17.20 -8.44 -14.22
C ALA A 45 -18.62 -8.61 -14.77
N GLY A 46 -19.02 -9.82 -15.19
CA GLY A 46 -20.32 -10.06 -15.84
C GLY A 46 -20.45 -9.38 -17.21
N VAL A 47 -19.37 -9.24 -17.97
CA VAL A 47 -19.37 -8.61 -19.29
C VAL A 47 -18.76 -9.53 -20.37
N ALA A 48 -19.01 -9.22 -21.63
CA ALA A 48 -18.34 -9.93 -22.72
C ALA A 48 -16.83 -9.61 -22.75
N THR A 49 -15.99 -10.58 -23.10
CA THR A 49 -14.52 -10.40 -23.22
C THR A 49 -14.14 -9.25 -24.16
N GLY A 50 -14.88 -9.07 -25.26
CA GLY A 50 -14.70 -7.94 -26.16
C GLY A 50 -14.93 -6.57 -25.52
N THR A 51 -15.75 -6.50 -24.44
CA THR A 51 -15.94 -5.28 -23.66
C THR A 51 -14.68 -4.94 -22.86
N VAL A 52 -14.00 -5.95 -22.30
CA VAL A 52 -12.74 -5.73 -21.59
C VAL A 52 -11.67 -5.20 -22.54
N TYR A 53 -11.53 -5.79 -23.73
CA TYR A 53 -10.60 -5.32 -24.77
C TYR A 53 -10.91 -3.91 -25.31
N LYS A 54 -12.18 -3.50 -25.33
CA LYS A 54 -12.55 -2.12 -25.70
C LYS A 54 -12.09 -1.07 -24.67
N ASN A 55 -11.92 -1.48 -23.41
CA ASN A 55 -11.51 -0.58 -22.33
C ASN A 55 -10.00 -0.64 -22.07
N PHE A 56 -9.35 -1.79 -22.29
CA PHE A 56 -7.94 -2.01 -21.97
C PHE A 56 -7.23 -2.75 -23.09
N ASP A 57 -6.11 -2.18 -23.54
CA ASP A 57 -5.26 -2.76 -24.57
C ASP A 57 -4.39 -3.89 -23.96
N GLY A 58 -5.06 -5.01 -23.64
CA GLY A 58 -4.43 -6.21 -23.11
C GLY A 58 -4.21 -6.23 -21.60
N LYS A 59 -3.62 -7.35 -21.15
CA LYS A 59 -3.39 -7.68 -19.73
C LYS A 59 -2.56 -6.62 -19.02
N SER A 60 -1.43 -6.20 -19.59
CA SER A 60 -0.55 -5.21 -18.98
C SER A 60 -1.23 -3.86 -18.75
N ALA A 61 -2.03 -3.38 -19.70
CA ALA A 61 -2.77 -2.13 -19.54
C ALA A 61 -3.80 -2.21 -18.41
N LEU A 62 -4.51 -3.35 -18.32
CA LEU A 62 -5.48 -3.61 -17.27
C LEU A 62 -4.79 -3.69 -15.89
N VAL A 63 -3.71 -4.45 -15.78
CA VAL A 63 -2.97 -4.61 -14.52
C VAL A 63 -2.38 -3.27 -14.05
N ARG A 64 -1.82 -2.47 -14.95
CA ARG A 64 -1.37 -1.11 -14.61
C ARG A 64 -2.50 -0.23 -14.06
N ALA A 65 -3.71 -0.35 -14.63
CA ALA A 65 -4.87 0.39 -14.11
C ALA A 65 -5.28 -0.10 -12.71
N VAL A 66 -5.22 -1.42 -12.46
CA VAL A 66 -5.42 -1.97 -11.10
C VAL A 66 -4.37 -1.42 -10.14
N PHE A 67 -3.09 -1.51 -10.50
CA PHE A 67 -2.00 -0.98 -9.68
C PHE A 67 -2.27 0.48 -9.32
N ARG A 68 -2.46 1.37 -10.29
CA ARG A 68 -2.70 2.79 -10.03
C ARG A 68 -3.88 3.01 -9.09
N LYS A 69 -5.00 2.33 -9.31
CA LYS A 69 -6.21 2.51 -8.50
C LYS A 69 -6.02 2.00 -7.07
N VAL A 70 -5.47 0.81 -6.92
CA VAL A 70 -5.27 0.21 -5.59
C VAL A 70 -4.25 1.02 -4.81
N VAL A 71 -3.09 1.29 -5.41
CA VAL A 71 -2.01 1.98 -4.70
C VAL A 71 -2.33 3.43 -4.42
N ALA A 72 -3.01 4.16 -5.31
CA ALA A 72 -3.46 5.51 -4.98
C ALA A 72 -4.32 5.52 -3.69
N ARG A 73 -5.16 4.49 -3.52
CA ARG A 73 -5.96 4.33 -2.29
C ARG A 73 -5.10 3.99 -1.08
N GLU A 74 -4.13 3.10 -1.24
CA GLU A 74 -3.24 2.70 -0.14
C GLU A 74 -2.33 3.87 0.29
N VAL A 75 -1.72 4.58 -0.66
CA VAL A 75 -0.92 5.78 -0.38
C VAL A 75 -1.76 6.85 0.32
N ALA A 76 -2.97 7.11 -0.16
CA ALA A 76 -3.85 8.08 0.48
C ALA A 76 -4.20 7.69 1.93
N ALA A 77 -4.47 6.40 2.20
CA ALA A 77 -4.77 5.93 3.54
C ALA A 77 -3.57 6.06 4.49
N VAL A 78 -2.37 5.76 4.02
CA VAL A 78 -1.13 5.89 4.81
C VAL A 78 -0.80 7.37 5.05
N ALA A 79 -0.94 8.23 4.03
CA ALA A 79 -0.72 9.67 4.16
C ALA A 79 -1.71 10.31 5.13
N GLU A 80 -2.99 9.93 5.09
CA GLU A 80 -4.01 10.41 6.04
C GLU A 80 -3.68 9.97 7.47
N ALA A 81 -3.33 8.70 7.68
CA ALA A 81 -2.97 8.18 8.98
C ALA A 81 -1.74 8.89 9.58
N GLY A 82 -0.71 9.13 8.75
CA GLY A 82 0.53 9.82 9.14
C GLY A 82 0.47 11.35 9.05
N SER A 83 -0.72 11.97 8.98
CA SER A 83 -0.85 13.41 8.72
C SER A 83 -0.71 14.30 9.96
N ARG A 84 -0.86 13.77 11.18
CA ARG A 84 -0.91 14.55 12.43
C ARG A 84 -0.08 13.93 13.52
N GLY A 85 0.35 14.75 14.49
CA GLY A 85 1.10 14.34 15.64
C GLY A 85 2.61 14.58 15.52
N THR A 86 3.35 14.00 16.45
CA THR A 86 4.81 13.95 16.46
C THR A 86 5.33 13.07 15.32
N ALA A 87 6.62 13.17 14.98
CA ALA A 87 7.23 12.30 13.98
C ALA A 87 7.04 10.81 14.31
N VAL A 88 7.19 10.45 15.59
CA VAL A 88 7.00 9.07 16.07
C VAL A 88 5.55 8.61 15.85
N GLU A 89 4.56 9.39 16.25
CA GLU A 89 3.14 9.06 16.06
C GLU A 89 2.78 8.94 14.58
N ARG A 90 3.28 9.82 13.76
CA ARG A 90 3.04 9.83 12.31
C ARG A 90 3.63 8.60 11.63
N VAL A 91 4.88 8.27 11.95
CA VAL A 91 5.55 7.07 11.40
C VAL A 91 4.85 5.80 11.90
N THR A 92 4.53 5.73 13.18
CA THR A 92 3.76 4.61 13.77
C THR A 92 2.46 4.39 13.01
N ALA A 93 1.62 5.41 12.90
CA ALA A 93 0.33 5.32 12.22
C ALA A 93 0.46 4.94 10.72
N ALA A 94 1.50 5.45 10.04
CA ALA A 94 1.78 5.11 8.65
C ALA A 94 2.18 3.62 8.50
N VAL A 95 3.07 3.11 9.37
CA VAL A 95 3.51 1.70 9.35
C VAL A 95 2.35 0.77 9.68
N GLU A 96 1.61 1.04 10.76
CA GLU A 96 0.46 0.24 11.18
C GLU A 96 -0.62 0.19 10.09
N THR A 97 -0.91 1.33 9.47
CA THR A 97 -1.88 1.39 8.37
C THR A 97 -1.41 0.58 7.17
N PHE A 98 -0.17 0.76 6.72
CA PHE A 98 0.35 0.05 5.56
C PHE A 98 0.41 -1.46 5.80
N ALA A 99 1.06 -1.88 6.89
CA ALA A 99 1.21 -3.29 7.22
C ALA A 99 -0.14 -3.96 7.52
N GLY A 100 -1.00 -3.34 8.33
CA GLY A 100 -2.32 -3.89 8.64
C GLY A 100 -3.21 -4.05 7.41
N ARG A 101 -3.11 -3.16 6.41
CA ARG A 101 -3.85 -3.28 5.15
C ARG A 101 -3.27 -4.36 4.24
N ALA A 102 -1.95 -4.50 4.18
CA ALA A 102 -1.29 -5.57 3.43
C ALA A 102 -1.67 -6.96 4.00
N LEU A 103 -1.64 -7.11 5.32
CA LEU A 103 -2.00 -8.36 6.00
C LEU A 103 -3.48 -8.75 5.85
N LYS A 104 -4.39 -7.79 5.63
CA LYS A 104 -5.80 -8.08 5.32
C LYS A 104 -6.01 -8.73 3.95
N ASN A 105 -5.06 -8.54 3.02
CA ASN A 105 -5.14 -9.12 1.67
C ASN A 105 -3.73 -9.50 1.17
N PRO A 106 -3.14 -10.57 1.74
CA PRO A 106 -1.75 -10.93 1.52
C PRO A 106 -1.46 -11.27 0.05
N ASN A 107 -2.36 -11.96 -0.64
CA ASN A 107 -2.17 -12.26 -2.06
C ASN A 107 -2.08 -11.00 -2.92
N LEU A 108 -2.96 -10.02 -2.69
CA LEU A 108 -2.89 -8.76 -3.42
C LEU A 108 -1.65 -7.95 -3.04
N ALA A 109 -1.26 -7.96 -1.77
CA ALA A 109 -0.02 -7.32 -1.31
C ALA A 109 1.20 -7.94 -1.99
N PHE A 110 1.28 -9.27 -2.08
CA PHE A 110 2.35 -9.97 -2.79
C PHE A 110 2.40 -9.58 -4.28
N VAL A 111 1.27 -9.55 -4.98
CA VAL A 111 1.18 -9.10 -6.37
C VAL A 111 1.74 -7.68 -6.54
N LEU A 112 1.36 -6.77 -5.64
CA LEU A 112 1.75 -5.37 -5.72
C LEU A 112 3.22 -5.12 -5.33
N LEU A 113 3.76 -5.90 -4.39
CA LEU A 113 5.08 -5.67 -3.82
C LEU A 113 6.19 -6.48 -4.51
N ALA A 114 5.93 -7.74 -4.90
CA ALA A 114 6.98 -8.68 -5.24
C ALA A 114 6.71 -9.61 -6.42
N GLU A 115 5.47 -10.02 -6.70
CA GLU A 115 5.22 -11.02 -7.74
C GLU A 115 5.84 -10.59 -9.08
N PRO A 116 6.55 -11.47 -9.81
CA PRO A 116 7.08 -11.16 -11.13
C PRO A 116 5.99 -10.74 -12.12
N VAL A 117 6.18 -9.59 -12.74
CA VAL A 117 5.25 -8.98 -13.69
C VAL A 117 6.03 -8.47 -14.91
N ASP A 118 5.31 -7.99 -15.93
CA ASP A 118 5.98 -7.36 -17.07
C ASP A 118 6.61 -5.98 -16.70
N ALA A 119 7.59 -5.54 -17.50
CA ALA A 119 8.35 -4.32 -17.24
C ALA A 119 7.46 -3.06 -17.15
N ALA A 120 6.33 -3.04 -17.87
CA ALA A 120 5.42 -1.89 -17.85
C ALA A 120 4.64 -1.81 -16.52
N VAL A 121 4.32 -2.95 -15.90
CA VAL A 121 3.73 -3.03 -14.58
C VAL A 121 4.77 -2.76 -13.50
N ASP A 122 5.99 -3.28 -13.66
CA ASP A 122 7.08 -3.05 -12.71
C ASP A 122 7.46 -1.57 -12.59
N SER A 123 7.39 -0.81 -13.66
CA SER A 123 7.58 0.65 -13.61
C SER A 123 6.55 1.37 -12.73
N GLU A 124 5.32 0.88 -12.66
CA GLU A 124 4.31 1.41 -11.72
C GLU A 124 4.69 1.07 -10.27
N ARG A 125 5.23 -0.13 -9.99
CA ARG A 125 5.71 -0.52 -8.66
C ARG A 125 6.78 0.44 -8.14
N LEU A 126 7.73 0.85 -8.98
CA LEU A 126 8.75 1.84 -8.61
C LEU A 126 8.14 3.22 -8.28
N ARG A 127 7.13 3.64 -9.01
CA ARG A 127 6.40 4.89 -8.68
C ARG A 127 5.74 4.82 -7.31
N PHE A 128 5.21 3.66 -6.96
CA PHE A 128 4.56 3.45 -5.66
C PHE A 128 5.52 3.51 -4.49
N ARG A 129 6.67 2.87 -4.63
CA ARG A 129 7.73 2.97 -3.61
C ARG A 129 8.10 4.43 -3.34
N ARG A 130 8.16 5.26 -4.37
CA ARG A 130 8.40 6.70 -4.21
C ARG A 130 7.28 7.41 -3.47
N ALA A 131 6.02 7.17 -3.86
CA ALA A 131 4.88 7.80 -3.23
C ALA A 131 4.74 7.44 -1.74
N PHE A 132 5.04 6.19 -1.36
CA PHE A 132 5.13 5.81 0.05
C PHE A 132 6.31 6.46 0.74
N ALA A 133 7.49 6.53 0.10
CA ALA A 133 8.66 7.18 0.66
C ALA A 133 8.41 8.67 0.92
N GLU A 134 7.73 9.39 0.04
CA GLU A 134 7.37 10.80 0.23
C GLU A 134 6.55 11.04 1.51
N THR A 135 5.68 10.09 1.88
CA THR A 135 4.91 10.17 3.14
C THR A 135 5.81 10.09 4.37
N PHE A 136 6.75 9.14 4.38
CA PHE A 136 7.72 9.01 5.48
C PHE A 136 8.74 10.16 5.48
N GLU A 137 9.22 10.59 4.30
CA GLU A 137 10.16 11.69 4.15
C GLU A 137 9.65 12.96 4.80
N SER A 138 8.38 13.32 4.55
CA SER A 138 7.74 14.49 5.17
C SER A 138 7.72 14.39 6.70
N ALA A 139 7.36 13.23 7.26
CA ALA A 139 7.32 13.02 8.70
C ALA A 139 8.72 13.11 9.33
N VAL A 140 9.72 12.50 8.69
CA VAL A 140 11.11 12.52 9.16
C VAL A 140 11.72 13.92 9.09
N ALA A 141 11.54 14.63 7.96
CA ALA A 141 12.06 15.99 7.79
C ALA A 141 11.49 16.96 8.84
N GLU A 142 10.19 16.87 9.08
CA GLU A 142 9.53 17.70 10.09
C GLU A 142 9.97 17.33 11.51
N GLY A 143 10.13 16.03 11.81
CA GLY A 143 10.64 15.56 13.10
C GLY A 143 12.06 16.04 13.38
N ILE A 144 12.95 16.07 12.39
CA ILE A 144 14.29 16.63 12.51
C ILE A 144 14.21 18.13 12.79
N SER A 145 13.38 18.87 12.05
CA SER A 145 13.24 20.33 12.21
C SER A 145 12.69 20.73 13.60
N ARG A 146 11.90 19.85 14.23
CA ARG A 146 11.37 20.03 15.59
C ARG A 146 12.27 19.47 16.69
N GLY A 147 13.40 18.84 16.33
CA GLY A 147 14.28 18.18 17.31
C GLY A 147 13.72 16.87 17.89
N GLU A 148 12.69 16.30 17.29
CA GLU A 148 12.07 15.02 17.67
C GLU A 148 12.91 13.83 17.20
N LEU A 149 13.66 14.01 16.11
CA LEU A 149 14.54 13.01 15.50
C LEU A 149 15.96 13.53 15.37
N PRO A 150 16.98 12.66 15.48
CA PRO A 150 18.37 13.05 15.26
C PRO A 150 18.62 13.47 13.82
N PRO A 151 19.68 14.28 13.54
CA PRO A 151 20.06 14.65 12.18
C PRO A 151 20.32 13.41 11.30
N GLN A 152 19.64 13.34 10.16
CA GLN A 152 19.75 12.27 9.17
C GLN A 152 19.22 12.76 7.82
N ASP A 153 19.49 12.04 6.72
CA ASP A 153 18.87 12.36 5.42
C ASP A 153 17.45 11.78 5.38
N PRO A 154 16.39 12.61 5.32
CA PRO A 154 15.01 12.14 5.32
C PRO A 154 14.68 11.22 4.14
N ARG A 155 15.28 11.43 2.97
CA ARG A 155 15.05 10.64 1.76
C ARG A 155 15.63 9.24 1.91
N ILE A 156 16.84 9.12 2.46
CA ILE A 156 17.48 7.82 2.70
C ILE A 156 16.68 7.05 3.76
N SER A 157 16.35 7.69 4.87
CA SER A 157 15.57 7.07 5.95
C SER A 157 14.21 6.59 5.47
N ALA A 158 13.49 7.42 4.71
CA ALA A 158 12.20 7.05 4.13
C ALA A 158 12.30 5.89 3.14
N ALA A 159 13.28 5.91 2.24
CA ALA A 159 13.49 4.83 1.28
C ALA A 159 13.87 3.51 1.97
N ALA A 160 14.71 3.57 3.00
CA ALA A 160 15.10 2.40 3.81
C ALA A 160 13.90 1.80 4.54
N LEU A 161 13.04 2.64 5.15
CA LEU A 161 11.80 2.18 5.81
C LEU A 161 10.86 1.48 4.83
N VAL A 162 10.60 2.08 3.65
CA VAL A 162 9.75 1.47 2.61
C VAL A 162 10.32 0.13 2.14
N GLY A 163 11.65 0.05 1.97
CA GLY A 163 12.32 -1.19 1.61
C GLY A 163 12.19 -2.27 2.69
N ALA A 164 12.51 -1.93 3.93
CA ALA A 164 12.44 -2.86 5.06
C ALA A 164 11.01 -3.37 5.30
N ILE A 165 10.02 -2.47 5.34
CA ILE A 165 8.61 -2.84 5.53
C ILE A 165 8.13 -3.73 4.38
N GLY A 166 8.45 -3.35 3.14
CA GLY A 166 8.08 -4.13 1.97
C GLY A 166 8.66 -5.55 2.01
N GLU A 167 9.93 -5.70 2.35
CA GLU A 167 10.62 -6.99 2.43
C GLU A 167 10.02 -7.90 3.50
N VAL A 168 9.75 -7.38 4.70
CA VAL A 168 9.12 -8.15 5.78
C VAL A 168 7.72 -8.62 5.39
N LEU A 169 6.93 -7.76 4.75
CA LEU A 169 5.56 -8.09 4.35
C LEU A 169 5.51 -9.12 3.20
N VAL A 170 6.56 -9.18 2.37
CA VAL A 170 6.64 -10.13 1.26
C VAL A 170 7.13 -11.50 1.74
N GLY A 171 8.24 -11.57 2.46
CA GLY A 171 8.82 -12.80 2.96
C GLY A 171 7.89 -13.54 3.93
N PRO A 172 7.48 -12.90 5.04
CA PRO A 172 6.56 -13.53 6.00
C PRO A 172 5.19 -13.88 5.43
N LEU A 173 4.66 -13.08 4.52
CA LEU A 173 3.37 -13.36 3.87
C LEU A 173 3.43 -14.54 2.88
N ALA A 174 4.63 -14.86 2.36
CA ALA A 174 4.81 -15.98 1.44
C ALA A 174 4.92 -17.33 2.20
N ASP A 175 5.55 -17.34 3.37
CA ASP A 175 6.01 -18.58 4.02
C ASP A 175 5.17 -19.04 5.21
N ALA A 176 4.50 -18.15 5.94
CA ALA A 176 3.67 -18.53 7.08
C ALA A 176 2.72 -17.42 7.54
N PRO A 177 1.58 -17.77 8.17
CA PRO A 177 0.75 -16.80 8.86
C PRO A 177 1.52 -16.30 10.09
N HIS A 178 2.24 -15.22 9.97
CA HIS A 178 2.79 -14.53 11.13
C HIS A 178 1.64 -13.85 11.86
N GLY A 179 1.45 -14.27 13.12
CA GLY A 179 0.39 -13.81 13.97
C GLY A 179 0.43 -12.29 14.25
N GLU A 180 -0.31 -11.87 15.23
CA GLU A 180 -0.56 -10.47 15.63
C GLU A 180 0.72 -9.64 15.90
N SER A 181 1.92 -10.26 15.96
CA SER A 181 3.17 -9.59 16.28
C SER A 181 3.87 -8.82 15.14
N VAL A 182 3.55 -9.09 13.86
CA VAL A 182 4.28 -8.48 12.72
C VAL A 182 4.17 -6.97 12.70
N VAL A 183 2.98 -6.42 12.92
CA VAL A 183 2.77 -4.96 12.85
C VAL A 183 3.47 -4.24 14.00
N PRO A 184 3.31 -4.67 15.28
CA PRO A 184 4.06 -4.10 16.40
C PRO A 184 5.57 -4.16 16.22
N GLU A 185 6.10 -5.29 15.76
CA GLU A 185 7.54 -5.47 15.53
C GLU A 185 8.09 -4.57 14.43
N LEU A 186 7.36 -4.44 13.30
CA LEU A 186 7.70 -3.53 12.22
C LEU A 186 7.69 -2.07 12.69
N THR A 187 6.69 -1.70 13.48
CA THR A 187 6.58 -0.35 14.05
C THR A 187 7.75 -0.06 14.97
N ALA A 188 8.05 -0.97 15.91
CA ALA A 188 9.18 -0.83 16.81
C ALA A 188 10.52 -0.75 16.03
N PHE A 189 10.70 -1.57 14.99
CA PHE A 189 11.86 -1.49 14.10
C PHE A 189 11.96 -0.11 13.44
N ALA A 190 10.87 0.40 12.85
CA ALA A 190 10.85 1.68 12.15
C ALA A 190 11.26 2.85 13.07
N ILE A 191 10.73 2.86 14.29
CA ILE A 191 11.03 3.89 15.28
C ILE A 191 12.50 3.83 15.73
N ARG A 192 13.04 2.64 16.02
CA ARG A 192 14.46 2.47 16.35
C ARG A 192 15.38 2.85 15.19
N ALA A 193 15.02 2.50 13.95
CA ALA A 193 15.79 2.84 12.77
C ALA A 193 15.90 4.35 12.52
N LEU A 194 14.92 5.13 12.98
CA LEU A 194 14.96 6.60 12.94
C LEU A 194 15.77 7.22 14.09
N GLY A 195 16.35 6.40 14.96
CA GLY A 195 17.19 6.86 16.05
C GLY A 195 16.43 7.37 17.27
N VAL A 196 15.14 7.08 17.35
CA VAL A 196 14.37 7.31 18.58
C VAL A 196 14.87 6.30 19.61
N ARG A 197 15.42 6.81 20.70
CA ARG A 197 15.84 5.96 21.82
C ARG A 197 14.58 5.60 22.60
N ASP A 198 14.36 4.30 22.80
CA ASP A 198 13.34 3.85 23.73
C ASP A 198 13.67 4.45 25.11
N ASP A 199 12.80 5.31 25.61
CA ASP A 199 12.78 5.62 27.03
C ASP A 199 12.13 4.40 27.72
N PRO A 200 12.88 3.63 28.53
CA PRO A 200 12.34 2.43 29.19
C PRO A 200 11.09 2.72 30.03
N GLY A 201 10.94 3.96 30.50
CA GLY A 201 9.77 4.42 31.27
C GLY A 201 8.51 4.61 30.39
N ALA A 202 8.66 5.08 29.16
CA ALA A 202 7.53 5.31 28.27
C ALA A 202 6.95 3.99 27.69
N LEU A 203 7.79 2.97 27.52
CA LEU A 203 7.36 1.65 27.08
C LEU A 203 6.59 0.91 28.17
N ALA A 204 7.05 0.99 29.42
CA ALA A 204 6.38 0.39 30.58
C ALA A 204 4.98 1.00 30.79
N ALA A 205 4.86 2.33 30.70
CA ALA A 205 3.59 3.03 30.88
C ALA A 205 2.54 2.68 29.79
N ARG A 206 2.99 2.37 28.56
CA ARG A 206 2.10 1.93 27.47
C ARG A 206 1.61 0.49 27.64
N LEU A 207 2.46 -0.38 28.19
CA LEU A 207 2.07 -1.77 28.48
C LEU A 207 1.09 -1.84 29.66
N GLU A 208 1.23 -0.95 30.65
CA GLU A 208 0.33 -0.87 31.80
C GLU A 208 -1.05 -0.26 31.44
N SER A 209 -1.10 0.70 30.50
CA SER A 209 -2.38 1.29 30.06
C SER A 209 -3.18 0.38 29.13
N GLY A 210 -2.53 -0.54 28.39
CA GLY A 210 -3.19 -1.51 27.50
C GLY A 210 -3.83 -2.71 28.22
N VAL A 211 -3.51 -2.94 29.49
CA VAL A 211 -4.06 -4.06 30.30
C VAL A 211 -5.34 -3.66 31.04
N SER A 212 -5.63 -2.35 31.16
CA SER A 212 -6.78 -1.87 31.97
C SER A 212 -8.14 -1.91 31.25
N ASP A 213 -8.18 -2.10 29.93
CA ASP A 213 -9.45 -2.11 29.16
C ASP A 213 -10.00 -3.52 28.82
N ALA A 214 -9.38 -4.57 29.38
CA ALA A 214 -9.84 -5.95 29.12
C ALA A 214 -10.70 -6.58 30.25
N ASP A 215 -10.95 -5.85 31.33
CA ASP A 215 -11.72 -6.33 32.49
C ASP A 215 -12.83 -5.34 32.96
N ALA A 216 -13.58 -4.79 32.01
CA ALA A 216 -14.80 -4.04 32.36
C ALA A 216 -15.99 -4.44 31.48
#